data_a3fad89de52ec663929838aeeea017ea
#
_entry.id   a3fad89de52ec663929838aeeea017ea
#
_cell.length_a   1.000
_cell.length_b   1.000
_cell.length_c   1.000
_cell.angle_alpha   90.00
_cell.angle_beta   90.00
_cell.angle_gamma   90.00
#
_symmetry.space_group_name_H-M   'P 1'
#
loop_
_entity.id
_entity.type
_entity.pdbx_description
1 polymer ?
#
loop_
_entity_poly.entity_id
_entity_poly.type
_entity_poly.pdbx_seq_one_letter_code
_entity_poly.pdbx_strand_id
1 'polypeptide(L)'
;MLWKLTQNVLTTVVVLYTGIHWGIASVPGVYIVLNIFQSTGSHSNFERSLYIGISIGLAYVLWMLSTILLTALLSYVFKPSIGSIRVPFLSLITIRWGFLNVLDRLAKPCIHHMVPSWITDFYYRALGCKIGKGAFVSSDRINDPYLVSIGENAIIGSKVIITPHLAERDDLVFSPIEIGNNCLIGLGAQINPGCIIGDGSVIASRGIVPKYTKVPPGEVWGGIPARFIKKK
;
A
#
# COMPACT_ATOMS: atom_id res chain seq x y z
N MET A 1 -1.64 14.68 29.71
CA MET A 1 -1.71 15.99 29.06
C MET A 1 -0.73 16.12 27.91
N LEU A 2 0.55 15.84 28.11
CA LEU A 2 1.61 15.87 27.07
C LEU A 2 1.28 14.99 25.84
N TRP A 3 0.81 13.75 26.02
CA TRP A 3 0.45 12.85 24.91
C TRP A 3 -0.60 13.46 23.94
N LYS A 4 -1.68 14.06 24.50
CA LYS A 4 -2.71 14.71 23.65
C LYS A 4 -2.14 15.90 22.88
N LEU A 5 -1.25 16.67 23.49
CA LEU A 5 -0.60 17.80 22.82
C LEU A 5 0.28 17.32 21.67
N THR A 6 1.12 16.30 21.91
CA THR A 6 1.96 15.68 20.87
C THR A 6 1.11 15.12 19.73
N GLN A 7 0.03 14.41 20.04
CA GLN A 7 -0.89 13.89 19.05
C GLN A 7 -1.52 14.99 18.20
N ASN A 8 -1.97 16.08 18.82
CA ASN A 8 -2.57 17.20 18.09
C ASN A 8 -1.56 17.90 17.17
N VAL A 9 -0.33 18.14 17.64
CA VAL A 9 0.74 18.73 16.84
C VAL A 9 1.07 17.82 15.64
N LEU A 10 1.27 16.52 15.87
CA LEU A 10 1.55 15.58 14.78
C LEU A 10 0.40 15.51 13.77
N THR A 11 -0.84 15.49 14.23
CA THR A 11 -2.01 15.49 13.34
C THR A 11 -2.05 16.76 12.49
N THR A 12 -1.79 17.93 13.09
CA THR A 12 -1.74 19.20 12.35
C THR A 12 -0.65 19.18 11.28
N VAL A 13 0.55 18.72 11.62
CA VAL A 13 1.66 18.56 10.65
C VAL A 13 1.27 17.63 9.50
N VAL A 14 0.64 16.50 9.80
CA VAL A 14 0.18 15.53 8.78
C VAL A 14 -0.88 16.15 7.87
N VAL A 15 -1.83 16.90 8.41
CA VAL A 15 -2.87 17.58 7.61
C VAL A 15 -2.26 18.62 6.68
N LEU A 16 -1.35 19.47 7.19
CA LEU A 16 -0.64 20.46 6.36
C LEU A 16 0.20 19.79 5.27
N TYR A 17 0.93 18.73 5.63
CA TYR A 17 1.70 17.93 4.67
C TYR A 17 0.81 17.31 3.58
N THR A 18 -0.38 16.80 3.94
CA THR A 18 -1.36 16.27 2.99
C THR A 18 -1.72 17.30 1.93
N GLY A 19 -2.02 18.54 2.37
CA GLY A 19 -2.31 19.64 1.44
C GLY A 19 -1.17 19.94 0.48
N ILE A 20 0.07 19.98 0.98
CA ILE A 20 1.27 20.20 0.16
C ILE A 20 1.47 19.04 -0.83
N HIS A 21 1.40 17.80 -0.36
CA HIS A 21 1.63 16.61 -1.18
C HIS A 21 0.63 16.53 -2.34
N TRP A 22 -0.67 16.63 -2.04
CA TRP A 22 -1.71 16.60 -3.08
C TRP A 22 -1.72 17.86 -3.94
N GLY A 23 -1.35 19.01 -3.38
CA GLY A 23 -1.16 20.26 -4.13
C GLY A 23 -0.08 20.10 -5.20
N ILE A 24 1.09 19.60 -4.85
CA ILE A 24 2.18 19.32 -5.81
C ILE A 24 1.71 18.31 -6.87
N ALA A 25 1.06 17.23 -6.43
CA ALA A 25 0.57 16.19 -7.33
C ALA A 25 -0.50 16.70 -8.32
N SER A 26 -1.23 17.76 -7.98
CA SER A 26 -2.27 18.35 -8.85
C SER A 26 -1.73 19.26 -9.94
N VAL A 27 -0.50 19.75 -9.82
CA VAL A 27 0.08 20.76 -10.75
C VAL A 27 -0.02 20.37 -12.23
N PRO A 28 0.34 19.13 -12.66
CA PRO A 28 0.26 18.77 -14.08
C PRO A 28 -1.18 18.82 -14.61
N GLY A 29 -2.15 18.36 -13.82
CA GLY A 29 -3.57 18.40 -14.20
C GLY A 29 -4.12 19.82 -14.29
N VAL A 30 -3.82 20.65 -13.28
CA VAL A 30 -4.23 22.06 -13.25
C VAL A 30 -3.65 22.81 -14.45
N TYR A 31 -2.39 22.56 -14.80
CA TYR A 31 -1.74 23.17 -15.96
C TYR A 31 -2.50 22.85 -17.25
N ILE A 32 -2.92 21.60 -17.47
CA ILE A 32 -3.70 21.22 -18.67
C ILE A 32 -5.05 21.93 -18.68
N VAL A 33 -5.78 21.93 -17.55
CA VAL A 33 -7.10 22.60 -17.48
C VAL A 33 -6.99 24.08 -17.79
N LEU A 34 -5.98 24.78 -17.26
CA LEU A 34 -5.77 26.21 -17.53
C LEU A 34 -5.49 26.48 -19.01
N ASN A 35 -4.64 25.67 -19.66
CA ASN A 35 -4.36 25.83 -21.08
C ASN A 35 -5.61 25.59 -21.94
N ILE A 36 -6.39 24.55 -21.68
CA ILE A 36 -7.64 24.26 -22.37
C ILE A 36 -8.66 25.42 -22.18
N PHE A 37 -8.79 25.90 -20.94
CA PHE A 37 -9.69 27.02 -20.64
C PHE A 37 -9.33 28.26 -21.41
N GLN A 38 -8.05 28.59 -21.56
CA GLN A 38 -7.57 29.75 -22.32
C GLN A 38 -7.75 29.57 -23.82
N SER A 39 -7.45 28.37 -24.36
CA SER A 39 -7.50 28.10 -25.79
C SER A 39 -8.92 27.99 -26.36
N THR A 40 -9.92 27.71 -25.51
CA THR A 40 -11.31 27.49 -25.96
C THR A 40 -12.21 28.71 -25.85
N GLY A 41 -11.65 29.89 -25.61
CA GLY A 41 -12.44 31.14 -25.45
C GLY A 41 -13.28 31.55 -26.64
N SER A 42 -12.91 31.16 -27.87
CA SER A 42 -13.63 31.46 -29.13
C SER A 42 -14.62 30.37 -29.55
N HIS A 43 -14.72 29.26 -28.84
CA HIS A 43 -15.61 28.15 -29.16
C HIS A 43 -17.03 28.38 -28.62
N SER A 44 -18.01 27.64 -29.17
CA SER A 44 -19.37 27.63 -28.64
C SER A 44 -19.40 27.15 -27.20
N ASN A 45 -20.41 27.54 -26.41
CA ASN A 45 -20.53 27.14 -25.03
C ASN A 45 -20.54 25.62 -24.86
N PHE A 46 -21.13 24.87 -25.78
CA PHE A 46 -21.18 23.42 -25.75
C PHE A 46 -19.79 22.82 -25.96
N GLU A 47 -19.08 23.21 -27.00
CA GLU A 47 -17.71 22.75 -27.32
C GLU A 47 -16.76 23.07 -26.17
N ARG A 48 -16.81 24.30 -25.67
CA ARG A 48 -16.01 24.73 -24.53
C ARG A 48 -16.26 23.87 -23.29
N SER A 49 -17.54 23.58 -22.98
CA SER A 49 -17.90 22.72 -21.85
C SER A 49 -17.38 21.29 -22.04
N LEU A 50 -17.41 20.75 -23.26
CA LEU A 50 -16.85 19.42 -23.57
C LEU A 50 -15.34 19.36 -23.33
N TYR A 51 -14.59 20.34 -23.90
CA TYR A 51 -13.13 20.38 -23.72
C TYR A 51 -12.73 20.53 -22.23
N ILE A 52 -13.39 21.43 -21.51
CA ILE A 52 -13.13 21.64 -20.09
C ILE A 52 -13.50 20.37 -19.29
N GLY A 53 -14.64 19.74 -19.54
CA GLY A 53 -15.05 18.52 -18.85
C GLY A 53 -14.07 17.37 -19.04
N ILE A 54 -13.61 17.14 -20.28
CA ILE A 54 -12.58 16.12 -20.58
C ILE A 54 -11.26 16.46 -19.88
N SER A 55 -10.84 17.74 -19.91
CA SER A 55 -9.59 18.15 -19.26
C SER A 55 -9.60 17.99 -17.75
N ILE A 56 -10.75 18.20 -17.09
CA ILE A 56 -10.92 17.92 -15.66
C ILE A 56 -10.80 16.42 -15.37
N GLY A 57 -11.43 15.56 -16.18
CA GLY A 57 -11.29 14.11 -16.07
C GLY A 57 -9.84 13.64 -16.21
N LEU A 58 -9.12 14.17 -17.22
CA LEU A 58 -7.69 13.89 -17.41
C LEU A 58 -6.84 14.43 -16.25
N ALA A 59 -7.15 15.61 -15.73
CA ALA A 59 -6.47 16.21 -14.59
C ALA A 59 -6.59 15.33 -13.32
N TYR A 60 -7.77 14.72 -13.11
CA TYR A 60 -7.99 13.78 -12.02
C TYR A 60 -7.10 12.52 -12.16
N VAL A 61 -7.02 11.95 -13.36
CA VAL A 61 -6.14 10.80 -13.62
C VAL A 61 -4.67 11.17 -13.40
N LEU A 62 -4.25 12.32 -13.90
CA LEU A 62 -2.88 12.82 -13.70
C LEU A 62 -2.57 13.07 -12.23
N TRP A 63 -3.52 13.59 -11.46
CA TRP A 63 -3.37 13.77 -10.02
C TRP A 63 -3.16 12.42 -9.32
N MET A 64 -3.94 11.38 -9.66
CA MET A 64 -3.75 10.04 -9.09
C MET A 64 -2.35 9.48 -9.41
N LEU A 65 -1.94 9.53 -10.68
CA LEU A 65 -0.63 9.03 -11.11
C LEU A 65 0.52 9.81 -10.47
N SER A 66 0.41 11.14 -10.40
CA SER A 66 1.40 12.01 -9.77
C SER A 66 1.50 11.73 -8.25
N THR A 67 0.37 11.49 -7.58
CA THR A 67 0.35 11.11 -6.16
C THR A 67 1.06 9.79 -5.93
N ILE A 68 0.79 8.78 -6.76
CA ILE A 68 1.44 7.46 -6.69
C ILE A 68 2.95 7.61 -6.91
N LEU A 69 3.36 8.34 -7.94
CA LEU A 69 4.77 8.54 -8.28
C LEU A 69 5.52 9.30 -7.19
N LEU A 70 4.96 10.40 -6.70
CA LEU A 70 5.57 11.22 -5.64
C LEU A 70 5.71 10.41 -4.34
N THR A 71 4.66 9.66 -3.97
CA THR A 71 4.71 8.75 -2.80
C THR A 71 5.76 7.66 -2.99
N ALA A 72 5.82 7.02 -4.15
CA ALA A 72 6.80 5.99 -4.46
C ALA A 72 8.24 6.52 -4.35
N LEU A 73 8.51 7.71 -4.91
CA LEU A 73 9.82 8.37 -4.86
C LEU A 73 10.23 8.68 -3.43
N LEU A 74 9.38 9.32 -2.65
CA LEU A 74 9.67 9.64 -1.26
C LEU A 74 9.85 8.38 -0.41
N SER A 75 8.98 7.37 -0.59
CA SER A 75 9.11 6.10 0.11
C SER A 75 10.40 5.37 -0.23
N TYR A 76 10.83 5.40 -1.49
CA TYR A 76 12.11 4.81 -1.91
C TYR A 76 13.30 5.42 -1.17
N VAL A 77 13.29 6.76 -0.99
CA VAL A 77 14.36 7.49 -0.30
C VAL A 77 14.34 7.24 1.21
N PHE A 78 13.16 7.18 1.83
CA PHE A 78 13.02 7.14 3.29
C PHE A 78 12.80 5.74 3.87
N LYS A 79 12.63 4.69 3.05
CA LYS A 79 12.42 3.34 3.56
C LYS A 79 13.59 2.87 4.44
N PRO A 80 13.33 2.32 5.63
CA PRO A 80 14.38 1.78 6.47
C PRO A 80 14.85 0.43 5.94
N SER A 81 16.14 0.14 6.13
CA SER A 81 16.67 -1.22 5.96
C SER A 81 16.57 -1.93 7.31
N ILE A 82 15.44 -2.59 7.55
CA ILE A 82 15.20 -3.33 8.80
C ILE A 82 14.73 -4.75 8.48
N GLY A 83 14.99 -5.66 9.41
CA GLY A 83 14.46 -7.02 9.41
C GLY A 83 13.49 -7.22 10.57
N SER A 84 13.58 -8.39 11.22
CA SER A 84 12.86 -8.64 12.47
C SER A 84 13.45 -7.81 13.60
N ILE A 85 12.68 -6.86 14.12
CA ILE A 85 13.12 -5.94 15.17
C ILE A 85 11.93 -5.52 16.05
N ARG A 86 12.23 -5.27 17.32
CA ARG A 86 11.32 -4.65 18.28
C ARG A 86 11.92 -3.31 18.69
N VAL A 87 11.14 -2.25 18.60
CA VAL A 87 11.59 -0.88 18.90
C VAL A 87 10.54 -0.12 19.70
N PRO A 88 10.95 0.75 20.62
CA PRO A 88 10.02 1.63 21.34
C PRO A 88 9.25 2.57 20.37
N PHE A 89 8.04 2.97 20.76
CA PHE A 89 7.26 3.96 19.98
C PHE A 89 7.99 5.29 19.77
N LEU A 90 8.89 5.68 20.67
CA LEU A 90 9.70 6.89 20.56
C LEU A 90 11.11 6.56 20.05
N SER A 91 11.21 5.94 18.87
CA SER A 91 12.47 5.68 18.20
C SER A 91 12.52 6.32 16.81
N LEU A 92 13.74 6.57 16.29
CA LEU A 92 13.92 7.07 14.92
C LEU A 92 13.31 6.14 13.87
N ILE A 93 13.34 4.82 14.11
CA ILE A 93 12.74 3.82 13.22
C ILE A 93 11.22 3.99 13.20
N THR A 94 10.59 4.16 14.36
CA THR A 94 9.14 4.40 14.46
C THR A 94 8.73 5.71 13.81
N ILE A 95 9.52 6.78 13.96
CA ILE A 95 9.26 8.06 13.30
C ILE A 95 9.31 7.90 11.78
N ARG A 96 10.36 7.25 11.24
CA ARG A 96 10.48 6.96 9.80
C ARG A 96 9.32 6.10 9.30
N TRP A 97 9.00 5.04 10.04
CA TRP A 97 7.85 4.19 9.74
C TRP A 97 6.54 4.98 9.73
N GLY A 98 6.31 5.84 10.73
CA GLY A 98 5.13 6.70 10.80
C GLY A 98 5.01 7.62 9.58
N PHE A 99 6.12 8.21 9.14
CA PHE A 99 6.16 9.02 7.93
C PHE A 99 5.79 8.21 6.67
N LEU A 100 6.37 7.01 6.50
CA LEU A 100 6.03 6.11 5.39
C LEU A 100 4.56 5.69 5.39
N ASN A 101 3.98 5.45 6.57
CA ASN A 101 2.56 5.16 6.71
C ASN A 101 1.68 6.36 6.31
N VAL A 102 2.10 7.58 6.61
CA VAL A 102 1.40 8.78 6.11
C VAL A 102 1.46 8.83 4.60
N LEU A 103 2.64 8.65 3.99
CA LEU A 103 2.80 8.62 2.54
C LEU A 103 1.91 7.55 1.88
N ASP A 104 1.95 6.31 2.37
CA ASP A 104 1.13 5.21 1.86
C ASP A 104 -0.37 5.52 1.98
N ARG A 105 -0.79 6.11 3.10
CA ARG A 105 -2.18 6.53 3.31
C ARG A 105 -2.65 7.57 2.31
N LEU A 106 -1.76 8.47 1.86
CA LEU A 106 -2.08 9.49 0.85
C LEU A 106 -2.26 8.87 -0.54
N ALA A 107 -1.52 7.80 -0.86
CA ALA A 107 -1.61 7.12 -2.15
C ALA A 107 -2.71 6.05 -2.18
N LYS A 108 -3.13 5.49 -1.05
CA LYS A 108 -4.13 4.39 -0.99
C LYS A 108 -5.43 4.66 -1.74
N PRO A 109 -6.07 5.85 -1.67
CA PRO A 109 -7.26 6.13 -2.46
C PRO A 109 -7.02 5.98 -3.97
N CYS A 110 -5.84 6.42 -4.44
CA CYS A 110 -5.46 6.28 -5.86
C CYS A 110 -5.18 4.82 -6.23
N ILE A 111 -4.44 4.10 -5.38
CA ILE A 111 -4.13 2.68 -5.56
C ILE A 111 -5.40 1.83 -5.58
N HIS A 112 -6.37 2.12 -4.72
CA HIS A 112 -7.64 1.39 -4.65
C HIS A 112 -8.36 1.33 -6.01
N HIS A 113 -8.33 2.40 -6.78
CA HIS A 113 -8.91 2.44 -8.13
C HIS A 113 -8.07 1.72 -9.19
N MET A 114 -6.79 1.42 -8.90
CA MET A 114 -5.85 0.84 -9.86
C MET A 114 -5.60 -0.67 -9.64
N VAL A 115 -6.09 -1.25 -8.55
CA VAL A 115 -5.92 -2.68 -8.21
C VAL A 115 -6.96 -3.53 -8.95
N PRO A 116 -6.56 -4.67 -9.57
CA PRO A 116 -5.20 -5.10 -9.90
C PRO A 116 -4.67 -4.44 -11.17
N SER A 117 -3.43 -4.01 -11.18
CA SER A 117 -2.79 -3.45 -12.38
C SER A 117 -1.27 -3.42 -12.29
N TRP A 118 -0.60 -3.21 -13.42
CA TRP A 118 0.85 -2.98 -13.46
C TRP A 118 1.27 -1.72 -12.65
N ILE A 119 0.39 -0.71 -12.51
CA ILE A 119 0.63 0.49 -11.71
C ILE A 119 0.76 0.12 -10.23
N THR A 120 -0.12 -0.76 -9.75
CA THR A 120 -0.08 -1.26 -8.36
C THR A 120 1.18 -2.09 -8.11
N ASP A 121 1.56 -2.96 -9.05
CA ASP A 121 2.79 -3.74 -8.95
C ASP A 121 4.02 -2.84 -8.94
N PHE A 122 4.07 -1.83 -9.81
CA PHE A 122 5.14 -0.82 -9.81
C PHE A 122 5.22 -0.10 -8.47
N TYR A 123 4.08 0.36 -7.94
CA TYR A 123 4.00 1.05 -6.65
C TYR A 123 4.58 0.20 -5.52
N TYR A 124 4.11 -1.02 -5.34
CA TYR A 124 4.61 -1.89 -4.28
C TYR A 124 6.09 -2.25 -4.44
N ARG A 125 6.56 -2.47 -5.67
CA ARG A 125 7.99 -2.70 -5.94
C ARG A 125 8.83 -1.47 -5.58
N ALA A 126 8.39 -0.28 -5.93
CA ALA A 126 9.06 0.98 -5.58
C ALA A 126 9.14 1.18 -4.06
N LEU A 127 8.11 0.77 -3.32
CA LEU A 127 8.13 0.75 -1.87
C LEU A 127 8.99 -0.38 -1.26
N GLY A 128 9.55 -1.26 -2.09
CA GLY A 128 10.48 -2.31 -1.68
C GLY A 128 9.88 -3.71 -1.54
N CYS A 129 8.62 -3.93 -1.92
CA CYS A 129 8.05 -5.26 -1.98
C CYS A 129 8.75 -6.10 -3.06
N LYS A 130 9.12 -7.32 -2.72
CA LYS A 130 9.61 -8.29 -3.69
C LYS A 130 8.41 -9.04 -4.26
N ILE A 131 8.14 -8.88 -5.55
CA ILE A 131 7.03 -9.56 -6.24
C ILE A 131 7.61 -10.42 -7.35
N GLY A 132 7.42 -11.73 -7.29
CA GLY A 132 7.90 -12.70 -8.28
C GLY A 132 7.23 -12.54 -9.64
N LYS A 133 7.81 -13.18 -10.65
CA LYS A 133 7.26 -13.20 -12.00
C LYS A 133 5.91 -13.93 -12.03
N GLY A 134 4.93 -13.37 -12.73
CA GLY A 134 3.59 -13.98 -12.85
C GLY A 134 2.73 -13.89 -11.58
N ALA A 135 3.21 -13.26 -10.51
CA ALA A 135 2.38 -13.04 -9.32
C ALA A 135 1.23 -12.08 -9.64
N PHE A 136 0.06 -12.36 -9.07
CA PHE A 136 -1.16 -11.56 -9.24
C PHE A 136 -1.56 -10.95 -7.89
N VAL A 137 -1.46 -9.64 -7.77
CA VAL A 137 -1.74 -8.92 -6.52
C VAL A 137 -3.03 -8.12 -6.68
N SER A 138 -4.12 -8.61 -6.06
CA SER A 138 -5.45 -7.99 -6.10
C SER A 138 -5.81 -7.32 -4.76
N SER A 139 -4.82 -6.81 -4.04
CA SER A 139 -5.07 -6.11 -2.77
C SER A 139 -4.33 -4.78 -2.67
N ASP A 140 -5.02 -3.78 -2.16
CA ASP A 140 -4.52 -2.45 -1.78
C ASP A 140 -4.07 -2.38 -0.31
N ARG A 141 -4.01 -3.53 0.41
CA ARG A 141 -3.77 -3.60 1.85
C ARG A 141 -2.47 -4.31 2.21
N ILE A 142 -1.42 -4.07 1.44
CA ILE A 142 -0.06 -4.48 1.80
C ILE A 142 0.57 -3.35 2.58
N ASN A 143 0.75 -3.54 3.88
CA ASN A 143 1.43 -2.58 4.74
C ASN A 143 2.93 -2.88 4.73
N ASP A 144 3.76 -1.85 4.93
CA ASP A 144 5.23 -1.95 4.95
C ASP A 144 5.79 -2.83 3.82
N PRO A 145 5.55 -2.51 2.55
CA PRO A 145 5.90 -3.37 1.42
C PRO A 145 7.37 -3.81 1.39
N TYR A 146 8.28 -2.99 1.96
CA TYR A 146 9.71 -3.31 2.08
C TYR A 146 10.02 -4.52 3.01
N LEU A 147 9.02 -5.02 3.75
CA LEU A 147 9.12 -6.23 4.58
C LEU A 147 8.32 -7.41 4.01
N VAL A 148 7.85 -7.31 2.76
CA VAL A 148 7.01 -8.34 2.13
C VAL A 148 7.70 -8.93 0.91
N SER A 149 7.72 -10.26 0.84
CA SER A 149 8.14 -11.01 -0.33
C SER A 149 7.00 -11.90 -0.81
N ILE A 150 6.68 -11.83 -2.10
CA ILE A 150 5.65 -12.61 -2.79
C ILE A 150 6.34 -13.39 -3.90
N GLY A 151 6.23 -14.71 -3.89
CA GLY A 151 6.88 -15.61 -4.82
C GLY A 151 6.26 -15.59 -6.23
N GLU A 152 6.89 -16.35 -7.13
CA GLU A 152 6.44 -16.47 -8.52
C GLU A 152 5.06 -17.14 -8.60
N ASN A 153 4.22 -16.66 -9.52
CA ASN A 153 2.86 -17.17 -9.78
C ASN A 153 1.97 -17.23 -8.51
N ALA A 154 2.32 -16.52 -7.45
CA ALA A 154 1.48 -16.41 -6.26
C ALA A 154 0.28 -15.50 -6.54
N ILE A 155 -0.87 -15.87 -5.98
CA ILE A 155 -2.13 -15.12 -6.13
C ILE A 155 -2.50 -14.55 -4.77
N ILE A 156 -2.54 -13.23 -4.69
CA ILE A 156 -3.03 -12.48 -3.53
C ILE A 156 -4.44 -11.99 -3.83
N GLY A 157 -5.41 -12.58 -3.18
CA GLY A 157 -6.84 -12.27 -3.36
C GLY A 157 -7.20 -10.85 -2.94
N SER A 158 -8.37 -10.39 -3.41
CA SER A 158 -8.88 -9.05 -3.08
C SER A 158 -9.05 -8.89 -1.56
N LYS A 159 -8.78 -7.69 -1.06
CA LYS A 159 -8.90 -7.32 0.37
C LYS A 159 -8.04 -8.16 1.34
N VAL A 160 -7.06 -8.90 0.85
CA VAL A 160 -6.07 -9.56 1.70
C VAL A 160 -5.28 -8.50 2.46
N ILE A 161 -5.11 -8.68 3.76
CA ILE A 161 -4.30 -7.79 4.60
C ILE A 161 -2.95 -8.47 4.86
N ILE A 162 -1.87 -7.83 4.42
CA ILE A 162 -0.51 -8.26 4.75
C ILE A 162 0.09 -7.19 5.66
N THR A 163 0.41 -7.57 6.89
CA THR A 163 0.84 -6.62 7.92
C THR A 163 2.11 -7.12 8.61
N PRO A 164 3.30 -6.66 8.19
CA PRO A 164 4.57 -7.04 8.80
C PRO A 164 4.87 -6.38 10.14
N HIS A 165 4.01 -5.50 10.62
CA HIS A 165 4.17 -4.85 11.93
C HIS A 165 3.01 -5.13 12.87
N LEU A 166 3.28 -5.01 14.17
CA LEU A 166 2.27 -5.09 15.22
C LEU A 166 2.68 -4.22 16.42
N ALA A 167 1.74 -3.49 16.98
CA ALA A 167 1.94 -2.79 18.25
C ALA A 167 1.77 -3.77 19.42
N GLU A 168 2.77 -3.88 20.27
CA GLU A 168 2.76 -4.72 21.48
C GLU A 168 3.15 -3.88 22.69
N ARG A 169 2.18 -3.54 23.53
CA ARG A 169 2.36 -2.66 24.69
C ARG A 169 3.00 -1.34 24.26
N ASP A 170 4.27 -1.11 24.66
CA ASP A 170 5.01 0.13 24.44
C ASP A 170 5.94 0.06 23.22
N ASP A 171 5.94 -1.07 22.51
CA ASP A 171 6.83 -1.37 21.41
C ASP A 171 6.08 -1.56 20.08
N LEU A 172 6.78 -1.28 19.01
CA LEU A 172 6.42 -1.67 17.65
C LEU A 172 7.31 -2.83 17.21
N VAL A 173 6.67 -3.94 16.85
CA VAL A 173 7.35 -5.14 16.39
C VAL A 173 7.23 -5.21 14.89
N PHE A 174 8.36 -5.34 14.19
CA PHE A 174 8.44 -5.61 12.76
C PHE A 174 8.96 -7.02 12.53
N SER A 175 8.39 -7.74 11.58
CA SER A 175 8.93 -9.03 11.15
C SER A 175 8.51 -9.30 9.70
N PRO A 176 9.47 -9.58 8.80
CA PRO A 176 9.19 -9.84 7.40
C PRO A 176 8.18 -10.96 7.18
N ILE A 177 7.40 -10.83 6.11
CA ILE A 177 6.45 -11.85 5.66
C ILE A 177 6.95 -12.40 4.32
N GLU A 178 7.02 -13.72 4.24
CA GLU A 178 7.43 -14.44 3.05
C GLU A 178 6.28 -15.32 2.54
N ILE A 179 5.85 -15.09 1.31
CA ILE A 179 4.86 -15.90 0.61
C ILE A 179 5.59 -16.59 -0.55
N GLY A 180 5.60 -17.90 -0.54
CA GLY A 180 6.30 -18.73 -1.50
C GLY A 180 5.67 -18.72 -2.90
N ASN A 181 6.26 -19.51 -3.79
CA ASN A 181 5.82 -19.64 -5.17
C ASN A 181 4.50 -20.41 -5.29
N ASN A 182 3.68 -20.11 -6.29
CA ASN A 182 2.42 -20.79 -6.57
C ASN A 182 1.44 -20.85 -5.39
N CYS A 183 1.56 -19.92 -4.45
CA CYS A 183 0.66 -19.80 -3.29
C CYS A 183 -0.65 -19.14 -3.69
N LEU A 184 -1.72 -19.49 -2.98
CA LEU A 184 -3.01 -18.81 -3.07
C LEU A 184 -3.39 -18.24 -1.70
N ILE A 185 -3.45 -16.93 -1.60
CA ILE A 185 -3.96 -16.24 -0.40
C ILE A 185 -5.39 -15.79 -0.73
N GLY A 186 -6.36 -16.45 -0.10
CA GLY A 186 -7.79 -16.26 -0.37
C GLY A 186 -8.30 -14.87 0.01
N LEU A 187 -9.44 -14.50 -0.60
CA LEU A 187 -10.12 -13.21 -0.38
C LEU A 187 -10.21 -12.84 1.10
N GLY A 188 -9.77 -11.62 1.45
CA GLY A 188 -9.91 -11.08 2.80
C GLY A 188 -9.13 -11.83 3.89
N ALA A 189 -8.20 -12.73 3.53
CA ALA A 189 -7.30 -13.34 4.50
C ALA A 189 -6.36 -12.30 5.10
N GLN A 190 -5.88 -12.55 6.32
CA GLN A 190 -4.92 -11.70 6.99
C GLN A 190 -3.65 -12.48 7.32
N ILE A 191 -2.50 -11.93 6.92
CA ILE A 191 -1.18 -12.48 7.21
C ILE A 191 -0.47 -11.53 8.17
N ASN A 192 -0.13 -12.05 9.35
CA ASN A 192 0.48 -11.27 10.43
C ASN A 192 2.02 -11.36 10.41
N PRO A 193 2.73 -10.52 11.21
CA PRO A 193 4.18 -10.41 11.16
C PRO A 193 4.92 -11.74 11.32
N GLY A 194 5.99 -11.92 10.56
CA GLY A 194 6.89 -13.07 10.66
C GLY A 194 6.33 -14.38 10.10
N CYS A 195 5.22 -14.32 9.36
CA CYS A 195 4.67 -15.51 8.71
C CYS A 195 5.51 -15.92 7.50
N ILE A 196 5.70 -17.22 7.34
CA ILE A 196 6.31 -17.86 6.18
C ILE A 196 5.27 -18.83 5.60
N ILE A 197 4.84 -18.57 4.37
CA ILE A 197 3.89 -19.41 3.65
C ILE A 197 4.68 -20.21 2.60
N GLY A 198 4.80 -21.52 2.79
CA GLY A 198 5.57 -22.41 1.91
C GLY A 198 4.95 -22.52 0.51
N ASP A 199 5.78 -22.91 -0.47
CA ASP A 199 5.41 -23.00 -1.87
C ASP A 199 4.15 -23.86 -2.09
N GLY A 200 3.28 -23.43 -3.00
CA GLY A 200 2.06 -24.13 -3.36
C GLY A 200 0.97 -24.15 -2.28
N SER A 201 1.19 -23.52 -1.14
CA SER A 201 0.21 -23.52 -0.04
C SER A 201 -0.98 -22.59 -0.32
N VAL A 202 -2.07 -22.86 0.37
CA VAL A 202 -3.33 -22.12 0.25
C VAL A 202 -3.74 -21.61 1.64
N ILE A 203 -3.96 -20.31 1.74
CA ILE A 203 -4.68 -19.72 2.88
C ILE A 203 -6.13 -19.48 2.42
N ALA A 204 -7.08 -20.13 3.09
CA ALA A 204 -8.50 -20.00 2.78
C ALA A 204 -8.98 -18.56 2.97
N SER A 205 -10.03 -18.19 2.24
CA SER A 205 -10.65 -16.86 2.35
C SER A 205 -11.01 -16.53 3.80
N ARG A 206 -10.73 -15.29 4.21
CA ARG A 206 -10.93 -14.79 5.57
C ARG A 206 -10.15 -15.53 6.67
N GLY A 207 -9.18 -16.38 6.32
CA GLY A 207 -8.29 -17.00 7.29
C GLY A 207 -7.34 -15.96 7.90
N ILE A 208 -7.16 -15.99 9.24
CA ILE A 208 -6.21 -15.13 9.94
C ILE A 208 -5.02 -15.96 10.38
N VAL A 209 -3.89 -15.79 9.69
CA VAL A 209 -2.64 -16.47 10.02
C VAL A 209 -1.95 -15.72 11.16
N PRO A 210 -1.80 -16.34 12.35
CA PRO A 210 -1.14 -15.71 13.50
C PRO A 210 0.32 -15.34 13.21
N LYS A 211 0.85 -14.37 13.95
CA LYS A 211 2.26 -13.98 13.86
C LYS A 211 3.20 -15.18 14.03
N TYR A 212 4.32 -15.14 13.29
CA TYR A 212 5.39 -16.16 13.32
C TYR A 212 4.94 -17.57 12.90
N THR A 213 3.78 -17.71 12.28
CA THR A 213 3.32 -18.99 11.74
C THR A 213 4.13 -19.39 10.51
N LYS A 214 4.59 -20.63 10.50
CA LYS A 214 5.21 -21.25 9.33
C LYS A 214 4.23 -22.27 8.75
N VAL A 215 3.69 -21.98 7.57
CA VAL A 215 2.83 -22.90 6.82
C VAL A 215 3.73 -23.74 5.91
N PRO A 216 3.77 -25.07 6.10
CA PRO A 216 4.56 -25.95 5.24
C PRO A 216 4.10 -25.91 3.77
N PRO A 217 4.99 -26.24 2.81
CA PRO A 217 4.63 -26.27 1.39
C PRO A 217 3.48 -27.24 1.11
N GLY A 218 2.59 -26.86 0.20
CA GLY A 218 1.47 -27.67 -0.28
C GLY A 218 0.34 -27.86 0.74
N GLU A 219 0.29 -27.09 1.80
CA GLU A 219 -0.77 -27.21 2.81
C GLU A 219 -1.88 -26.16 2.59
N VAL A 220 -3.09 -26.53 2.98
CA VAL A 220 -4.28 -25.66 3.02
C VAL A 220 -4.57 -25.32 4.49
N TRP A 221 -4.58 -24.03 4.78
CA TRP A 221 -4.85 -23.48 6.11
C TRP A 221 -6.04 -22.53 6.08
N GLY A 222 -6.83 -22.46 7.14
CA GLY A 222 -7.97 -21.55 7.24
C GLY A 222 -8.51 -21.41 8.64
N GLY A 223 -9.50 -20.53 8.80
CA GLY A 223 -10.15 -20.24 10.08
C GLY A 223 -9.56 -19.03 10.82
N ILE A 224 -10.08 -18.75 12.02
CA ILE A 224 -9.69 -17.64 12.92
C ILE A 224 -9.49 -18.22 14.33
N PRO A 225 -8.25 -18.44 14.75
CA PRO A 225 -7.00 -18.37 13.98
C PRO A 225 -6.87 -19.48 12.92
N ALA A 226 -6.12 -19.22 11.87
CA ALA A 226 -5.90 -20.21 10.82
C ALA A 226 -5.17 -21.44 11.37
N ARG A 227 -5.64 -22.62 10.94
CA ARG A 227 -5.11 -23.93 11.30
C ARG A 227 -5.02 -24.79 10.06
N PHE A 228 -4.19 -25.82 10.11
CA PHE A 228 -4.10 -26.84 9.07
C PHE A 228 -5.48 -27.49 8.80
N ILE A 229 -5.85 -27.61 7.53
CA ILE A 229 -7.08 -28.26 7.06
C ILE A 229 -6.73 -29.58 6.37
N LYS A 230 -5.83 -29.52 5.36
CA LYS A 230 -5.41 -30.69 4.58
C LYS A 230 -4.14 -30.38 3.78
N LYS A 231 -3.52 -31.43 3.26
CA LYS A 231 -2.52 -31.32 2.18
C LYS A 231 -3.23 -31.15 0.83
N LYS A 232 -2.56 -30.45 -0.10
CA LYS A 232 -3.06 -30.19 -1.46
C LYS A 232 -2.76 -31.38 -2.35
#